data_2ad342152328fd1d7d40542826648732
#
_entry.id   2ad342152328fd1d7d40542826648732
#
_cell.length_a   1.000
_cell.length_b   1.000
_cell.length_c   1.000
_cell.angle_alpha   90.00
_cell.angle_beta   90.00
_cell.angle_gamma   90.00
#
_symmetry.space_group_name_H-M   'P 1'
#
loop_
_entity.id
_entity.type
_entity.pdbx_description
1 polymer ?
#
loop_
_entity_poly.entity_id
_entity_poly.type
_entity_poly.pdbx_seq_one_letter_code
_entity_poly.pdbx_strand_id
1 'polypeptide(L)'
;MLRRRVGVLISGRGSNMMALVERARGYEVTLVASDRPDASGLAWASERGLPTFALSPKDVGKAAYEEALDAALRDAGVKVIALAGYMRLLSDAFVAQWRGRIVNIHPSLLPKYKGLDTHARVLAAGDRHAGCSVHLVTEELDGGRVLGQSRVPILPGDDAEALAARVLAAEHELYPRMLAEFVMSPDERVREIALRLPETEQSGAAFTVAGELFAEVRGDTLRVFDDSGAWDEIALSAAMDWTLVEDRIARSWELTAPTGLLEAGGR
;
A
#
# COMPACT_ATOMS: atom_id res chain seq x y z
N MET A 1 5.59 4.99 19.09
CA MET A 1 5.62 4.96 17.62
C MET A 1 4.62 5.95 17.09
N LEU A 2 5.03 6.98 16.36
CA LEU A 2 4.12 7.95 15.75
C LEU A 2 3.45 7.27 14.54
N ARG A 3 2.16 6.95 14.66
CA ARG A 3 1.38 6.40 13.53
C ARG A 3 1.38 7.37 12.36
N ARG A 4 1.59 6.87 11.16
CA ARG A 4 1.51 7.69 9.94
C ARG A 4 0.06 8.08 9.67
N ARG A 5 -0.19 9.37 9.43
CA ARG A 5 -1.53 9.91 9.20
C ARG A 5 -1.94 9.74 7.75
N VAL A 6 -3.07 9.07 7.54
CA VAL A 6 -3.63 8.77 6.23
C VAL A 6 -4.96 9.49 6.04
N GLY A 7 -5.11 10.16 4.90
CA GLY A 7 -6.40 10.65 4.40
C GLY A 7 -6.99 9.65 3.41
N VAL A 8 -8.26 9.30 3.57
CA VAL A 8 -8.93 8.37 2.66
C VAL A 8 -9.97 9.11 1.83
N LEU A 9 -9.89 9.01 0.50
CA LEU A 9 -10.85 9.61 -0.43
C LEU A 9 -11.81 8.55 -0.95
N ILE A 10 -13.10 8.88 -0.91
CA ILE A 10 -14.20 8.02 -1.35
C ILE A 10 -15.19 8.79 -2.24
N SER A 11 -15.98 8.09 -3.06
CA SER A 11 -17.12 8.67 -3.80
C SER A 11 -18.46 7.96 -3.52
N GLY A 12 -18.52 7.01 -2.58
CA GLY A 12 -19.72 6.23 -2.33
C GLY A 12 -19.72 5.51 -0.99
N ARG A 13 -20.06 4.22 -0.99
CA ARG A 13 -20.18 3.38 0.23
C ARG A 13 -18.91 3.29 1.07
N GLY A 14 -17.73 3.33 0.45
CA GLY A 14 -16.47 3.34 1.15
C GLY A 14 -16.08 1.99 1.78
N SER A 15 -16.46 0.85 1.20
CA SER A 15 -16.13 -0.47 1.78
C SER A 15 -14.62 -0.70 1.93
N ASN A 16 -13.82 -0.26 0.95
CA ASN A 16 -12.36 -0.26 1.08
C ASN A 16 -11.87 0.68 2.19
N MET A 17 -12.50 1.86 2.35
CA MET A 17 -12.20 2.79 3.46
C MET A 17 -12.49 2.12 4.82
N MET A 18 -13.62 1.41 4.94
CA MET A 18 -13.95 0.66 6.16
C MET A 18 -12.86 -0.38 6.48
N ALA A 19 -12.42 -1.15 5.49
CA ALA A 19 -11.32 -2.11 5.66
C ALA A 19 -10.00 -1.43 6.08
N LEU A 20 -9.68 -0.27 5.49
CA LEU A 20 -8.50 0.52 5.88
C LEU A 20 -8.57 1.01 7.33
N VAL A 21 -9.75 1.37 7.83
CA VAL A 21 -9.93 1.82 9.22
C VAL A 21 -9.87 0.65 10.19
N GLU A 22 -10.63 -0.42 9.92
CA GLU A 22 -10.77 -1.56 10.83
C GLU A 22 -9.49 -2.41 10.95
N ARG A 23 -8.68 -2.45 9.89
CA ARG A 23 -7.44 -3.24 9.82
C ARG A 23 -6.17 -2.39 9.84
N ALA A 24 -6.26 -1.14 10.30
CA ALA A 24 -5.12 -0.22 10.34
C ALA A 24 -3.97 -0.77 11.20
N ARG A 25 -2.78 -0.87 10.61
CA ARG A 25 -1.54 -1.25 11.30
C ARG A 25 -0.43 -0.29 10.89
N GLY A 26 0.25 0.32 11.86
CA GLY A 26 1.33 1.28 11.60
C GLY A 26 0.87 2.65 11.07
N TYR A 27 -0.41 2.83 10.79
CA TYR A 27 -1.01 4.09 10.38
C TYR A 27 -2.33 4.36 11.13
N GLU A 28 -2.83 5.57 11.00
CA GLU A 28 -4.15 5.99 11.46
C GLU A 28 -4.85 6.78 10.35
N VAL A 29 -6.15 6.55 10.16
CA VAL A 29 -6.96 7.36 9.27
C VAL A 29 -7.38 8.61 10.04
N THR A 30 -6.92 9.79 9.59
CA THR A 30 -7.15 11.07 10.26
C THR A 30 -8.14 11.96 9.53
N LEU A 31 -8.51 11.60 8.30
CA LEU A 31 -9.55 12.27 7.51
C LEU A 31 -10.17 11.29 6.53
N VAL A 32 -11.50 11.31 6.42
CA VAL A 32 -12.25 10.70 5.31
C VAL A 32 -12.85 11.82 4.48
N ALA A 33 -12.48 11.90 3.20
CA ALA A 33 -12.93 12.96 2.31
C ALA A 33 -13.77 12.40 1.14
N SER A 34 -14.76 13.16 0.68
CA SER A 34 -15.58 12.77 -0.47
C SER A 34 -15.89 13.97 -1.37
N ASP A 35 -15.88 13.70 -2.68
CA ASP A 35 -16.40 14.59 -3.73
C ASP A 35 -17.94 14.57 -3.81
N ARG A 36 -18.57 13.74 -2.97
CA ARG A 36 -20.03 13.57 -2.88
C ARG A 36 -20.47 13.72 -1.43
N PRO A 37 -21.12 14.85 -1.07
CA PRO A 37 -21.61 15.06 0.29
C PRO A 37 -22.64 14.01 0.77
N ASP A 38 -23.33 13.35 -0.15
CA ASP A 38 -24.30 12.30 0.10
C ASP A 38 -23.68 10.87 0.20
N ALA A 39 -22.36 10.75 0.13
CA ALA A 39 -21.68 9.46 0.21
C ALA A 39 -21.91 8.79 1.58
N SER A 40 -22.52 7.59 1.59
CA SER A 40 -22.84 6.86 2.82
C SER A 40 -21.61 6.47 3.65
N GLY A 41 -20.42 6.39 3.03
CA GLY A 41 -19.17 6.17 3.73
C GLY A 41 -18.79 7.32 4.67
N LEU A 42 -19.22 8.56 4.41
CA LEU A 42 -19.02 9.70 5.32
C LEU A 42 -19.82 9.53 6.61
N ALA A 43 -21.08 9.10 6.52
CA ALA A 43 -21.91 8.82 7.70
C ALA A 43 -21.24 7.73 8.56
N TRP A 44 -20.81 6.63 7.96
CA TRP A 44 -20.11 5.55 8.66
C TRP A 44 -18.84 6.04 9.38
N ALA A 45 -18.05 6.90 8.72
CA ALA A 45 -16.84 7.49 9.31
C ALA A 45 -17.16 8.42 10.49
N SER A 46 -18.16 9.29 10.32
CA SER A 46 -18.61 10.23 11.36
C SER A 46 -19.13 9.53 12.62
N GLU A 47 -19.92 8.44 12.45
CA GLU A 47 -20.41 7.61 13.56
C GLU A 47 -19.29 6.99 14.40
N ARG A 48 -18.09 6.86 13.83
CA ARG A 48 -16.88 6.35 14.50
C ARG A 48 -15.94 7.46 14.99
N GLY A 49 -16.39 8.71 14.93
CA GLY A 49 -15.62 9.86 15.39
C GLY A 49 -14.45 10.24 14.47
N LEU A 50 -14.41 9.72 13.23
CA LEU A 50 -13.40 10.11 12.26
C LEU A 50 -13.74 11.49 11.67
N PRO A 51 -12.78 12.41 11.57
CA PRO A 51 -12.98 13.68 10.86
C PRO A 51 -13.39 13.43 9.42
N THR A 52 -14.36 14.19 8.93
CA THR A 52 -14.86 14.08 7.56
C THR A 52 -14.77 15.41 6.82
N PHE A 53 -14.52 15.36 5.53
CA PHE A 53 -14.59 16.48 4.59
C PHE A 53 -15.52 16.11 3.43
N ALA A 54 -16.44 16.99 3.08
CA ALA A 54 -17.34 16.78 1.97
C ALA A 54 -17.55 18.08 1.19
N LEU A 55 -17.29 18.06 -0.10
CA LEU A 55 -17.52 19.20 -0.98
C LEU A 55 -17.81 18.67 -2.38
N SER A 56 -18.83 19.20 -3.04
CA SER A 56 -19.14 18.81 -4.41
C SER A 56 -18.38 19.71 -5.40
N PRO A 57 -17.52 19.14 -6.26
CA PRO A 57 -16.86 19.94 -7.30
C PRO A 57 -17.83 20.50 -8.36
N LYS A 58 -19.09 20.02 -8.39
CA LYS A 58 -20.12 20.61 -9.23
C LYS A 58 -20.54 22.00 -8.73
N ASP A 59 -20.43 22.22 -7.42
CA ASP A 59 -20.88 23.47 -6.79
C ASP A 59 -19.81 24.55 -6.83
N VAL A 60 -18.52 24.18 -6.78
CA VAL A 60 -17.40 25.13 -6.66
C VAL A 60 -16.40 25.09 -7.82
N GLY A 61 -16.50 24.09 -8.70
CA GLY A 61 -15.51 23.83 -9.74
C GLY A 61 -14.34 22.96 -9.25
N LYS A 62 -13.64 22.32 -10.22
CA LYS A 62 -12.57 21.35 -9.91
C LYS A 62 -11.41 21.96 -9.13
N ALA A 63 -10.94 23.14 -9.55
CA ALA A 63 -9.79 23.79 -8.94
C ALA A 63 -10.04 24.19 -7.47
N ALA A 64 -11.17 24.85 -7.20
CA ALA A 64 -11.53 25.24 -5.84
C ALA A 64 -11.82 24.03 -4.94
N TYR A 65 -12.38 22.94 -5.50
CA TYR A 65 -12.54 21.70 -4.77
C TYR A 65 -11.19 21.10 -4.36
N GLU A 66 -10.23 20.98 -5.27
CA GLU A 66 -8.91 20.42 -5.00
C GLU A 66 -8.10 21.29 -4.04
N GLU A 67 -8.22 22.60 -4.10
CA GLU A 67 -7.63 23.53 -3.13
C GLU A 67 -8.19 23.30 -1.72
N ALA A 68 -9.52 23.24 -1.59
CA ALA A 68 -10.18 22.98 -0.30
C ALA A 68 -9.85 21.59 0.24
N LEU A 69 -9.77 20.57 -0.64
CA LEU A 69 -9.36 19.22 -0.28
C LEU A 69 -7.91 19.18 0.23
N ASP A 70 -6.98 19.86 -0.48
CA ASP A 70 -5.57 19.95 -0.06
C ASP A 70 -5.45 20.61 1.32
N ALA A 71 -6.16 21.72 1.54
CA ALA A 71 -6.20 22.38 2.84
C ALA A 71 -6.69 21.44 3.95
N ALA A 72 -7.83 20.76 3.75
CA ALA A 72 -8.39 19.84 4.73
C ALA A 72 -7.43 18.65 5.03
N LEU A 73 -6.76 18.12 4.01
CA LEU A 73 -5.76 17.05 4.18
C LEU A 73 -4.55 17.53 5.01
N ARG A 74 -4.07 18.74 4.75
CA ARG A 74 -2.93 19.32 5.48
C ARG A 74 -3.30 19.64 6.92
N ASP A 75 -4.46 20.22 7.17
CA ASP A 75 -4.98 20.55 8.51
C ASP A 75 -5.14 19.27 9.35
N ALA A 76 -5.59 18.17 8.73
CA ALA A 76 -5.64 16.86 9.39
C ALA A 76 -4.24 16.21 9.55
N GLY A 77 -3.17 16.88 9.10
CA GLY A 77 -1.80 16.38 9.18
C GLY A 77 -1.50 15.15 8.31
N VAL A 78 -2.32 14.91 7.28
CA VAL A 78 -2.18 13.77 6.37
C VAL A 78 -0.79 13.74 5.73
N LYS A 79 -0.20 12.56 5.66
CA LYS A 79 1.10 12.30 5.00
C LYS A 79 0.95 11.46 3.74
N VAL A 80 -0.05 10.59 3.71
CA VAL A 80 -0.36 9.69 2.58
C VAL A 80 -1.86 9.76 2.31
N ILE A 81 -2.24 9.78 1.04
CA ILE A 81 -3.62 9.74 0.58
C ILE A 81 -3.90 8.33 0.06
N ALA A 82 -5.01 7.73 0.49
CA ALA A 82 -5.52 6.46 -0.02
C ALA A 82 -6.83 6.70 -0.80
N LEU A 83 -6.84 6.37 -2.09
CA LEU A 83 -8.05 6.41 -2.91
C LEU A 83 -8.80 5.09 -2.74
N ALA A 84 -9.98 5.12 -2.16
CA ALA A 84 -10.80 3.94 -1.81
C ALA A 84 -12.15 3.99 -2.52
N GLY A 85 -12.16 3.74 -3.81
CA GLY A 85 -13.35 3.92 -4.66
C GLY A 85 -13.66 5.39 -4.91
N TYR A 86 -12.62 6.21 -5.07
CA TYR A 86 -12.72 7.59 -5.48
C TYR A 86 -12.81 7.67 -7.00
N MET A 87 -13.94 8.17 -7.51
CA MET A 87 -14.32 8.04 -8.92
C MET A 87 -13.96 9.26 -9.78
N ARG A 88 -13.17 10.19 -9.25
CA ARG A 88 -12.74 11.37 -10.01
C ARG A 88 -11.27 11.33 -10.32
N LEU A 89 -10.92 11.86 -11.50
CA LEU A 89 -9.52 12.12 -11.84
C LEU A 89 -9.05 13.38 -11.11
N LEU A 90 -8.04 13.24 -10.29
CA LEU A 90 -7.29 14.35 -9.71
C LEU A 90 -6.56 15.11 -10.83
N SER A 91 -6.32 16.39 -10.64
CA SER A 91 -5.52 17.15 -11.60
C SER A 91 -4.03 16.80 -11.49
N ASP A 92 -3.29 16.99 -12.57
CA ASP A 92 -1.83 16.80 -12.58
C ASP A 92 -1.16 17.68 -11.51
N ALA A 93 -1.67 18.89 -11.29
CA ALA A 93 -1.19 19.79 -10.24
C ALA A 93 -1.37 19.21 -8.84
N PHE A 94 -2.55 18.64 -8.54
CA PHE A 94 -2.79 17.98 -7.26
C PHE A 94 -1.91 16.72 -7.10
N VAL A 95 -1.80 15.90 -8.14
CA VAL A 95 -0.93 14.71 -8.14
C VAL A 95 0.53 15.11 -7.94
N ALA A 96 1.00 16.17 -8.60
CA ALA A 96 2.37 16.66 -8.43
C ALA A 96 2.66 17.16 -7.00
N GLN A 97 1.71 17.84 -6.35
CA GLN A 97 1.85 18.28 -4.95
C GLN A 97 1.96 17.11 -3.96
N TRP A 98 1.29 16.01 -4.27
CA TRP A 98 1.28 14.78 -3.47
C TRP A 98 2.08 13.64 -4.11
N ARG A 99 3.02 13.97 -5.01
CA ARG A 99 3.83 12.99 -5.73
C ARG A 99 4.45 11.94 -4.80
N GLY A 100 4.26 10.66 -5.16
CA GLY A 100 4.74 9.53 -4.38
C GLY A 100 4.02 9.31 -3.04
N ARG A 101 2.90 10.02 -2.79
CA ARG A 101 2.14 9.91 -1.54
C ARG A 101 0.65 9.64 -1.75
N ILE A 102 0.24 9.31 -2.97
CA ILE A 102 -1.13 8.88 -3.28
C ILE A 102 -1.09 7.42 -3.69
N VAL A 103 -1.88 6.60 -3.00
CA VAL A 103 -2.03 5.16 -3.27
C VAL A 103 -3.46 4.88 -3.70
N ASN A 104 -3.66 4.05 -4.71
CA ASN A 104 -4.98 3.64 -5.18
C ASN A 104 -5.13 2.12 -5.16
N ILE A 105 -6.35 1.64 -4.93
CA ILE A 105 -6.76 0.27 -5.19
C ILE A 105 -7.54 0.22 -6.51
N HIS A 106 -7.11 -0.63 -7.44
CA HIS A 106 -7.72 -0.80 -8.75
C HIS A 106 -8.18 -2.25 -8.95
N PRO A 107 -9.43 -2.49 -9.38
CA PRO A 107 -10.03 -3.83 -9.43
C PRO A 107 -9.60 -4.61 -10.69
N SER A 108 -8.31 -4.63 -11.00
CA SER A 108 -7.71 -5.47 -12.04
C SER A 108 -6.25 -5.81 -11.73
N LEU A 109 -5.70 -6.79 -12.43
CA LEU A 109 -4.27 -7.12 -12.40
C LEU A 109 -3.52 -6.20 -13.38
N LEU A 110 -3.14 -5.00 -12.91
CA LEU A 110 -2.37 -4.05 -13.73
C LEU A 110 -1.08 -4.68 -14.29
N PRO A 111 -0.66 -4.34 -15.51
CA PRO A 111 -1.17 -3.25 -16.36
C PRO A 111 -2.42 -3.59 -17.19
N LYS A 112 -3.01 -4.77 -17.04
CA LYS A 112 -4.24 -5.14 -17.76
C LYS A 112 -5.44 -4.37 -17.21
N TYR A 113 -6.36 -4.02 -18.10
CA TYR A 113 -7.68 -3.46 -17.77
C TYR A 113 -7.62 -2.17 -16.94
N LYS A 114 -6.73 -1.21 -17.31
CA LYS A 114 -6.77 0.16 -16.78
C LYS A 114 -8.14 0.79 -17.00
N GLY A 115 -8.57 1.70 -16.13
CA GLY A 115 -9.84 2.42 -16.21
C GLY A 115 -11.05 1.61 -15.75
N LEU A 116 -12.20 1.87 -16.34
CA LEU A 116 -13.49 1.36 -15.89
C LEU A 116 -13.85 -0.03 -16.46
N ASP A 117 -14.93 -0.63 -15.94
CA ASP A 117 -15.56 -1.87 -16.41
C ASP A 117 -14.63 -3.10 -16.43
N THR A 118 -13.69 -3.15 -15.48
CA THR A 118 -12.63 -4.16 -15.42
C THR A 118 -13.17 -5.59 -15.38
N HIS A 119 -14.23 -5.85 -14.59
CA HIS A 119 -14.82 -7.18 -14.43
C HIS A 119 -15.49 -7.67 -15.72
N ALA A 120 -16.26 -6.82 -16.41
CA ALA A 120 -16.87 -7.16 -17.68
C ALA A 120 -15.80 -7.41 -18.75
N ARG A 121 -14.74 -6.60 -18.78
CA ARG A 121 -13.63 -6.70 -19.74
C ARG A 121 -12.81 -7.96 -19.56
N VAL A 122 -12.50 -8.35 -18.32
CA VAL A 122 -11.74 -9.58 -18.06
C VAL A 122 -12.53 -10.84 -18.38
N LEU A 123 -13.86 -10.83 -18.12
CA LEU A 123 -14.75 -11.93 -18.50
C LEU A 123 -14.84 -12.05 -20.03
N ALA A 124 -15.04 -10.94 -20.74
CA ALA A 124 -15.10 -10.91 -22.20
C ALA A 124 -13.79 -11.37 -22.85
N ALA A 125 -12.65 -11.14 -22.21
CA ALA A 125 -11.34 -11.59 -22.69
C ALA A 125 -11.09 -13.10 -22.47
N GLY A 126 -11.91 -13.78 -21.66
CA GLY A 126 -11.75 -15.20 -21.38
C GLY A 126 -10.51 -15.50 -20.51
N ASP A 127 -10.00 -14.53 -19.74
CA ASP A 127 -8.91 -14.74 -18.82
C ASP A 127 -9.34 -15.75 -17.71
N ARG A 128 -8.38 -16.50 -17.19
CA ARG A 128 -8.64 -17.48 -16.10
C ARG A 128 -8.63 -16.86 -14.72
N HIS A 129 -8.05 -15.66 -14.58
CA HIS A 129 -7.90 -14.95 -13.33
C HIS A 129 -8.24 -13.48 -13.51
N ALA A 130 -8.90 -12.93 -12.51
CA ALA A 130 -9.04 -11.51 -12.26
C ALA A 130 -8.22 -11.15 -11.01
N GLY A 131 -8.45 -9.97 -10.45
CA GLY A 131 -7.84 -9.57 -9.18
C GLY A 131 -7.85 -8.06 -8.99
N CYS A 132 -7.02 -7.61 -8.07
CA CYS A 132 -6.85 -6.19 -7.78
C CYS A 132 -5.37 -5.83 -7.63
N SER A 133 -5.08 -4.54 -7.77
CA SER A 133 -3.74 -3.96 -7.65
C SER A 133 -3.77 -2.75 -6.75
N VAL A 134 -2.86 -2.68 -5.78
CA VAL A 134 -2.54 -1.45 -5.08
C VAL A 134 -1.35 -0.81 -5.78
N HIS A 135 -1.48 0.47 -6.17
CA HIS A 135 -0.44 1.16 -6.92
C HIS A 135 -0.31 2.63 -6.51
N LEU A 136 0.83 3.23 -6.80
CA LEU A 136 1.02 4.67 -6.70
C LEU A 136 0.23 5.37 -7.80
N VAL A 137 -0.34 6.53 -7.46
CA VAL A 137 -1.01 7.39 -8.44
C VAL A 137 0.02 8.33 -9.04
N THR A 138 0.00 8.41 -10.36
CA THR A 138 0.77 9.33 -11.18
C THR A 138 -0.17 10.08 -12.12
N GLU A 139 0.36 10.97 -12.94
CA GLU A 139 -0.39 11.69 -13.97
C GLU A 139 -0.96 10.75 -15.06
N GLU A 140 -0.35 9.57 -15.24
CA GLU A 140 -0.86 8.52 -16.13
C GLU A 140 -1.94 7.70 -15.39
N LEU A 141 -3.12 7.55 -15.99
CA LEU A 141 -4.22 6.75 -15.45
C LEU A 141 -3.79 5.30 -15.22
N ASP A 142 -3.86 4.84 -13.96
CA ASP A 142 -3.47 3.50 -13.52
C ASP A 142 -2.08 3.06 -14.05
N GLY A 143 -1.17 4.04 -14.25
CA GLY A 143 0.17 3.82 -14.81
C GLY A 143 1.28 3.79 -13.79
N GLY A 144 1.00 4.15 -12.54
CA GLY A 144 2.02 4.21 -11.50
C GLY A 144 2.49 2.83 -11.01
N ARG A 145 3.62 2.83 -10.29
CA ARG A 145 4.24 1.62 -9.77
C ARG A 145 3.26 0.78 -8.92
N VAL A 146 3.12 -0.50 -9.25
CA VAL A 146 2.34 -1.47 -8.48
C VAL A 146 3.09 -1.80 -7.19
N LEU A 147 2.40 -1.68 -6.05
CA LEU A 147 2.92 -2.01 -4.72
C LEU A 147 2.62 -3.47 -4.35
N GLY A 148 1.47 -3.98 -4.80
CA GLY A 148 1.08 -5.37 -4.59
C GLY A 148 -0.17 -5.72 -5.37
N GLN A 149 -0.38 -7.02 -5.59
CA GLN A 149 -1.53 -7.56 -6.32
C GLN A 149 -2.11 -8.77 -5.59
N SER A 150 -3.40 -8.98 -5.78
CA SER A 150 -4.08 -10.22 -5.36
C SER A 150 -4.83 -10.80 -6.56
N ARG A 151 -4.62 -12.11 -6.81
CA ARG A 151 -5.31 -12.86 -7.87
C ARG A 151 -6.52 -13.58 -7.31
N VAL A 152 -7.60 -13.58 -8.07
CA VAL A 152 -8.79 -14.39 -7.80
C VAL A 152 -9.13 -15.24 -9.02
N PRO A 153 -9.60 -16.49 -8.86
CA PRO A 153 -10.03 -17.30 -9.99
C PRO A 153 -11.33 -16.75 -10.55
N ILE A 154 -11.50 -16.85 -11.88
CA ILE A 154 -12.79 -16.71 -12.55
C ILE A 154 -13.42 -18.11 -12.59
N LEU A 155 -14.62 -18.24 -12.03
CA LEU A 155 -15.33 -19.51 -11.93
C LEU A 155 -16.30 -19.69 -13.08
N PRO A 156 -16.60 -20.93 -13.49
CA PRO A 156 -17.64 -21.19 -14.48
C PRO A 156 -18.99 -20.59 -14.06
N GLY A 157 -19.60 -19.81 -14.94
CA GLY A 157 -20.85 -19.13 -14.68
C GLY A 157 -20.77 -17.79 -13.96
N ASP A 158 -19.55 -17.28 -13.68
CA ASP A 158 -19.39 -15.93 -13.14
C ASP A 158 -19.96 -14.88 -14.11
N ASP A 159 -20.74 -13.98 -13.57
CA ASP A 159 -21.05 -12.69 -14.15
C ASP A 159 -20.16 -11.59 -13.54
N ALA A 160 -20.32 -10.36 -14.03
CA ALA A 160 -19.52 -9.24 -13.55
C ALA A 160 -19.75 -8.92 -12.07
N GLU A 161 -20.95 -9.16 -11.53
CA GLU A 161 -21.31 -8.89 -10.15
C GLU A 161 -20.68 -9.93 -9.20
N ALA A 162 -20.81 -11.22 -9.52
CA ALA A 162 -20.19 -12.29 -8.76
C ALA A 162 -18.67 -12.15 -8.70
N LEU A 163 -18.05 -11.81 -9.85
CA LEU A 163 -16.60 -11.56 -9.91
C LEU A 163 -16.22 -10.30 -9.12
N ALA A 164 -16.99 -9.21 -9.22
CA ALA A 164 -16.76 -7.98 -8.46
C ALA A 164 -16.78 -8.23 -6.95
N ALA A 165 -17.72 -9.01 -6.45
CA ALA A 165 -17.81 -9.35 -5.03
C ALA A 165 -16.56 -10.11 -4.55
N ARG A 166 -16.05 -11.05 -5.36
CA ARG A 166 -14.84 -11.83 -5.05
C ARG A 166 -13.59 -10.96 -5.09
N VAL A 167 -13.47 -10.07 -6.08
CA VAL A 167 -12.35 -9.11 -6.16
C VAL A 167 -12.39 -8.15 -4.98
N LEU A 168 -13.56 -7.63 -4.60
CA LEU A 168 -13.73 -6.73 -3.45
C LEU A 168 -13.27 -7.37 -2.15
N ALA A 169 -13.56 -8.66 -1.93
CA ALA A 169 -13.05 -9.37 -0.76
C ALA A 169 -11.52 -9.43 -0.75
N ALA A 170 -10.89 -9.63 -1.91
CA ALA A 170 -9.43 -9.59 -2.04
C ALA A 170 -8.85 -8.18 -1.83
N GLU A 171 -9.55 -7.13 -2.27
CA GLU A 171 -9.17 -5.73 -2.01
C GLU A 171 -9.14 -5.42 -0.52
N HIS A 172 -10.14 -5.86 0.24
CA HIS A 172 -10.23 -5.65 1.68
C HIS A 172 -9.09 -6.31 2.48
N GLU A 173 -8.46 -7.36 1.95
CA GLU A 173 -7.27 -7.98 2.52
C GLU A 173 -5.98 -7.29 2.05
N LEU A 174 -5.88 -7.02 0.74
CA LEU A 174 -4.67 -6.50 0.12
C LEU A 174 -4.40 -5.05 0.52
N TYR A 175 -5.42 -4.17 0.44
CA TYR A 175 -5.22 -2.73 0.57
C TYR A 175 -4.69 -2.31 1.95
N PRO A 176 -5.27 -2.76 3.08
CA PRO A 176 -4.73 -2.42 4.40
C PRO A 176 -3.29 -2.89 4.60
N ARG A 177 -2.95 -4.07 4.10
CA ARG A 177 -1.59 -4.63 4.18
C ARG A 177 -0.60 -3.79 3.38
N MET A 178 -0.89 -3.52 2.10
CA MET A 178 0.00 -2.73 1.25
C MET A 178 0.16 -1.30 1.75
N LEU A 179 -0.90 -0.70 2.29
CA LEU A 179 -0.81 0.64 2.87
C LEU A 179 0.05 0.63 4.15
N ALA A 180 -0.10 -0.37 5.00
CA ALA A 180 0.74 -0.54 6.19
C ALA A 180 2.23 -0.65 5.83
N GLU A 181 2.57 -1.48 4.85
CA GLU A 181 3.94 -1.62 4.33
C GLU A 181 4.45 -0.31 3.69
N PHE A 182 3.59 0.37 2.93
CA PHE A 182 3.96 1.63 2.25
C PHE A 182 4.27 2.78 3.21
N VAL A 183 3.57 2.86 4.34
CA VAL A 183 3.78 3.94 5.32
C VAL A 183 4.91 3.66 6.31
N MET A 184 5.47 2.47 6.33
CA MET A 184 6.64 2.16 7.16
C MET A 184 7.83 3.02 6.76
N SER A 185 8.60 3.45 7.74
CA SER A 185 9.91 4.00 7.44
C SER A 185 10.83 2.89 6.92
N PRO A 186 11.85 3.22 6.12
CA PRO A 186 12.76 2.22 5.58
C PRO A 186 13.41 1.34 6.66
N ASP A 187 13.80 1.92 7.79
CA ASP A 187 14.36 1.21 8.94
C ASP A 187 13.34 0.27 9.61
N GLU A 188 12.10 0.72 9.78
CA GLU A 188 11.00 -0.14 10.27
C GLU A 188 10.77 -1.33 9.34
N ARG A 189 10.83 -1.11 8.03
CA ARG A 189 10.65 -2.17 7.03
C ARG A 189 11.81 -3.17 7.02
N VAL A 190 13.05 -2.69 7.09
CA VAL A 190 14.23 -3.57 7.27
C VAL A 190 14.07 -4.42 8.52
N ARG A 191 13.65 -3.81 9.63
CA ARG A 191 13.43 -4.51 10.90
C ARG A 191 12.38 -5.62 10.74
N GLU A 192 11.25 -5.33 10.10
CA GLU A 192 10.19 -6.32 9.89
C GLU A 192 10.68 -7.49 9.04
N ILE A 193 11.43 -7.21 7.96
CA ILE A 193 12.03 -8.23 7.08
C ILE A 193 13.01 -9.10 7.87
N ALA A 194 13.97 -8.49 8.54
CA ALA A 194 15.02 -9.22 9.27
C ALA A 194 14.44 -10.12 10.38
N LEU A 195 13.46 -9.62 11.15
CA LEU A 195 12.82 -10.37 12.24
C LEU A 195 11.89 -11.50 11.79
N ARG A 196 11.58 -11.63 10.49
CA ARG A 196 10.89 -12.81 9.95
C ARG A 196 11.84 -13.99 9.72
N LEU A 197 13.14 -13.74 9.69
CA LEU A 197 14.13 -14.80 9.49
C LEU A 197 14.34 -15.58 10.80
N PRO A 198 14.55 -16.90 10.71
CA PRO A 198 14.64 -17.76 11.90
C PRO A 198 15.75 -17.31 12.86
N GLU A 199 15.46 -17.43 14.16
CA GLU A 199 16.38 -17.14 15.27
C GLU A 199 17.10 -15.76 15.15
N THR A 200 16.47 -14.80 14.46
CA THR A 200 17.00 -13.45 14.37
C THR A 200 16.71 -12.68 15.64
N GLU A 201 17.78 -12.11 16.22
CA GLU A 201 17.74 -11.20 17.35
C GLU A 201 18.06 -9.79 16.91
N GLN A 202 17.48 -8.79 17.60
CA GLN A 202 17.76 -7.38 17.35
C GLN A 202 18.37 -6.71 18.57
N SER A 203 19.47 -6.00 18.37
CA SER A 203 20.07 -5.09 19.35
C SER A 203 20.27 -3.70 18.75
N GLY A 204 19.40 -2.75 19.11
CA GLY A 204 19.40 -1.42 18.49
C GLY A 204 19.09 -1.49 17.00
N ALA A 205 20.05 -1.09 16.17
CA ALA A 205 19.96 -1.09 14.71
C ALA A 205 20.60 -2.34 14.06
N ALA A 206 21.13 -3.25 14.86
CA ALA A 206 21.84 -4.45 14.42
C ALA A 206 20.93 -5.69 14.51
N PHE A 207 21.06 -6.60 13.55
CA PHE A 207 20.35 -7.88 13.49
C PHE A 207 21.37 -9.02 13.46
N THR A 208 21.21 -9.96 14.38
CA THR A 208 22.12 -11.09 14.57
C THR A 208 21.40 -12.42 14.45
N VAL A 209 22.12 -13.47 14.06
CA VAL A 209 21.70 -14.87 14.14
C VAL A 209 22.80 -15.66 14.82
N ALA A 210 22.47 -16.46 15.84
CA ALA A 210 23.44 -17.15 16.68
C ALA A 210 24.56 -16.25 17.26
N GLY A 211 24.23 -14.96 17.51
CA GLY A 211 25.18 -13.97 18.01
C GLY A 211 26.04 -13.28 16.95
N GLU A 212 26.01 -13.72 15.69
CA GLU A 212 26.78 -13.16 14.59
C GLU A 212 25.95 -12.11 13.82
N LEU A 213 26.55 -10.96 13.53
CA LEU A 213 25.91 -9.84 12.82
C LEU A 213 25.73 -10.15 11.34
N PHE A 214 24.51 -10.06 10.82
CA PHE A 214 24.23 -10.23 9.39
C PHE A 214 23.64 -8.98 8.71
N ALA A 215 23.01 -8.07 9.47
CA ALA A 215 22.48 -6.83 8.93
C ALA A 215 22.53 -5.71 9.97
N GLU A 216 22.72 -4.47 9.51
CA GLU A 216 22.74 -3.28 10.36
C GLU A 216 22.19 -2.07 9.61
N VAL A 217 21.37 -1.25 10.28
CA VAL A 217 20.90 0.04 9.73
C VAL A 217 21.71 1.17 10.34
N ARG A 218 22.33 2.00 9.51
CA ARG A 218 23.09 3.21 9.91
C ARG A 218 22.52 4.43 9.22
N GLY A 219 21.72 5.21 9.94
CA GLY A 219 21.00 6.34 9.34
C GLY A 219 20.06 5.89 8.25
N ASP A 220 20.31 6.28 7.01
CA ASP A 220 19.55 5.91 5.81
C ASP A 220 20.24 4.80 4.98
N THR A 221 21.14 4.04 5.57
CA THR A 221 21.91 3.00 4.89
C THR A 221 21.72 1.66 5.60
N LEU A 222 21.39 0.62 4.82
CA LEU A 222 21.40 -0.78 5.24
C LEU A 222 22.74 -1.40 4.85
N ARG A 223 23.39 -2.08 5.78
CA ARG A 223 24.58 -2.90 5.57
C ARG A 223 24.21 -4.38 5.66
N VAL A 224 24.58 -5.14 4.67
CA VAL A 224 24.39 -6.60 4.56
C VAL A 224 25.62 -7.22 3.90
N PHE A 225 25.83 -8.53 4.04
CA PHE A 225 26.86 -9.22 3.28
C PHE A 225 26.46 -9.42 1.83
N ASP A 226 27.41 -9.28 0.91
CA ASP A 226 27.32 -9.73 -0.45
C ASP A 226 27.71 -11.23 -0.60
N ASP A 227 27.61 -11.76 -1.82
CA ASP A 227 27.93 -13.17 -2.11
C ASP A 227 29.41 -13.52 -1.87
N SER A 228 30.31 -12.55 -1.76
CA SER A 228 31.71 -12.74 -1.41
C SER A 228 31.97 -12.76 0.09
N GLY A 229 30.95 -12.44 0.90
CA GLY A 229 31.06 -12.25 2.34
C GLY A 229 31.60 -10.87 2.74
N ALA A 230 31.68 -9.92 1.80
CA ALA A 230 32.04 -8.55 2.10
C ALA A 230 30.78 -7.72 2.46
N TRP A 231 30.97 -6.68 3.29
CA TRP A 231 29.90 -5.75 3.59
C TRP A 231 29.55 -4.91 2.37
N ASP A 232 28.27 -4.95 1.97
CA ASP A 232 27.67 -4.08 0.98
C ASP A 232 26.75 -3.05 1.64
N GLU A 233 26.64 -1.86 1.05
CA GLU A 233 25.86 -0.74 1.58
C GLU A 233 24.73 -0.36 0.60
N ILE A 234 23.49 -0.39 1.08
CA ILE A 234 22.29 -0.09 0.30
C ILE A 234 21.65 1.16 0.88
N ALA A 235 21.59 2.25 0.10
CA ALA A 235 20.90 3.47 0.50
C ALA A 235 19.39 3.22 0.61
N LEU A 236 18.81 3.46 1.77
CA LEU A 236 17.40 3.24 2.06
C LEU A 236 16.56 4.44 1.59
N SER A 237 15.58 4.19 0.77
CA SER A 237 14.60 5.20 0.35
C SER A 237 13.21 4.61 0.20
N ALA A 238 12.18 5.45 0.28
CA ALA A 238 10.79 5.01 0.07
C ALA A 238 10.52 4.51 -1.37
N ALA A 239 11.37 4.90 -2.34
CA ALA A 239 11.20 4.58 -3.76
C ALA A 239 11.99 3.34 -4.21
N MET A 240 12.72 2.67 -3.30
CA MET A 240 13.56 1.52 -3.65
C MET A 240 12.75 0.25 -3.97
N ASP A 241 13.40 -0.69 -4.65
CA ASP A 241 12.86 -2.03 -4.84
C ASP A 241 13.04 -2.86 -3.55
N TRP A 242 11.96 -2.99 -2.81
CA TRP A 242 11.97 -3.73 -1.55
C TRP A 242 12.11 -5.24 -1.71
N THR A 243 11.78 -5.80 -2.89
CA THR A 243 12.02 -7.21 -3.17
C THR A 243 13.52 -7.50 -3.20
N LEU A 244 14.29 -6.61 -3.85
CA LEU A 244 15.74 -6.70 -3.85
C LEU A 244 16.34 -6.58 -2.44
N VAL A 245 15.81 -5.67 -1.62
CA VAL A 245 16.27 -5.51 -0.23
C VAL A 245 15.98 -6.75 0.60
N GLU A 246 14.79 -7.32 0.46
CA GLU A 246 14.39 -8.56 1.15
C GLU A 246 15.32 -9.72 0.76
N ASP A 247 15.60 -9.90 -0.53
CA ASP A 247 16.53 -10.90 -1.04
C ASP A 247 17.96 -10.70 -0.48
N ARG A 248 18.43 -9.45 -0.41
CA ARG A 248 19.76 -9.13 0.13
C ARG A 248 19.87 -9.40 1.64
N ILE A 249 18.83 -9.06 2.42
CA ILE A 249 18.78 -9.36 3.86
C ILE A 249 18.75 -10.88 4.08
N ALA A 250 17.90 -11.60 3.33
CA ALA A 250 17.80 -13.05 3.42
C ALA A 250 19.14 -13.73 3.06
N ARG A 251 19.79 -13.26 2.00
CA ARG A 251 21.08 -13.79 1.57
C ARG A 251 22.18 -13.56 2.60
N SER A 252 22.23 -12.37 3.20
CA SER A 252 23.18 -12.06 4.26
C SER A 252 22.97 -12.93 5.51
N TRP A 253 21.70 -13.20 5.84
CA TRP A 253 21.35 -14.14 6.91
C TRP A 253 21.81 -15.57 6.58
N GLU A 254 21.58 -16.08 5.36
CA GLU A 254 22.05 -17.40 4.92
C GLU A 254 23.56 -17.57 5.01
N LEU A 255 24.33 -16.53 4.69
CA LEU A 255 25.80 -16.55 4.77
C LEU A 255 26.32 -16.58 6.20
N THR A 256 25.50 -16.12 7.16
CA THR A 256 25.87 -15.98 8.58
C THR A 256 25.28 -17.09 9.45
N ALA A 257 24.12 -17.62 9.07
CA ALA A 257 23.40 -18.62 9.87
C ALA A 257 24.18 -19.94 9.99
N PRO A 258 24.16 -20.59 11.17
CA PRO A 258 24.74 -21.91 11.35
C PRO A 258 24.10 -22.96 10.42
N THR A 259 24.90 -23.91 9.93
CA THR A 259 24.47 -24.97 8.98
C THR A 259 23.22 -25.72 9.48
N GLY A 260 23.10 -25.96 10.79
CA GLY A 260 21.92 -26.63 11.35
C GLY A 260 20.61 -25.86 11.22
N LEU A 261 20.66 -24.49 11.16
CA LEU A 261 19.47 -23.67 10.91
C LEU A 261 19.08 -23.69 9.43
N LEU A 262 20.05 -23.72 8.52
CA LEU A 262 19.83 -23.82 7.08
C LEU A 262 19.18 -25.16 6.72
N GLU A 263 19.62 -26.26 7.36
CA GLU A 263 19.04 -27.60 7.16
C GLU A 263 17.64 -27.74 7.77
N ALA A 264 17.37 -27.12 8.93
CA ALA A 264 16.07 -27.14 9.59
C ALA A 264 15.02 -26.29 8.88
N GLY A 265 15.43 -25.23 8.16
CA GLY A 265 14.58 -24.36 7.36
C GLY A 265 14.22 -24.94 5.99
N GLY A 266 14.55 -26.18 5.71
CA GLY A 266 14.52 -26.90 4.44
C GLY A 266 13.48 -26.47 3.42
N ARG A 267 13.94 -25.87 2.33
CA ARG A 267 13.29 -25.83 1.01
C ARG A 267 14.20 -26.48 0.00
#